data_e7318988d9eb305168865b97b4ae8ed7
#
_entry.id   e7318988d9eb305168865b97b4ae8ed7
#
_cell.length_a   1.000
_cell.length_b   1.000
_cell.length_c   1.000
_cell.angle_alpha   90.00
_cell.angle_beta   90.00
_cell.angle_gamma   90.00
#
_symmetry.space_group_name_H-M   'P 1'
#
loop_
_entity.id
_entity.type
_entity.pdbx_description
1 polymer ?
#
loop_
_entity_poly.entity_id
_entity_poly.type
_entity_poly.pdbx_seq_one_letter_code
_entity_poly.pdbx_strand_id
1 'polypeptide(L)'
;MASYDLDQQATAATFDETAYLRANPDVAQAVREGHVASGRQHFDLYGHRDTPRRMMRMTERIHEAKRRKLRRILPLLRSDAAAVEHDDHVDCLPAVMKSRWNISDTEAVSAHPYNDDILQLVGRYEDGLVLDAGAGKRPIYFDNVVNYEIVAYDTTDVVGVGEELPFADGSFDAVVSTAVLEHVKDPFRCAREIARVLKPGGELYCVVPLLAPLHGYPHHYYNMTDQGIRNLFDDLLEVERVEVSRHLLPIWALTWICSRWAEGLSGATKDEFLGMRIADFIGSPVPHLDQRYVTGLSATVNSELAAGHALFAHKPPSPVSGRRPNE
;
A
#
# COMPACT_ATOMS: atom_id res chain seq x y z
N MET A 1 14.72 10.04 16.54
CA MET A 1 14.16 9.01 15.63
C MET A 1 15.25 8.50 14.70
N ALA A 2 15.56 7.18 14.72
CA ALA A 2 16.51 6.58 13.78
C ALA A 2 15.77 6.11 12.53
N SER A 3 16.39 6.37 11.35
CA SER A 3 15.89 5.96 10.05
C SER A 3 17.01 5.39 9.19
N TYR A 4 16.63 4.51 8.27
CA TYR A 4 17.57 3.75 7.44
C TYR A 4 17.07 3.73 6.00
N ASP A 5 17.86 4.28 5.06
CA ASP A 5 17.61 4.11 3.65
C ASP A 5 17.81 2.64 3.27
N LEU A 6 16.86 2.06 2.54
CA LEU A 6 16.97 0.67 2.10
C LEU A 6 18.12 0.47 1.11
N ASP A 7 18.27 1.43 0.21
CA ASP A 7 19.32 1.42 -0.81
C ASP A 7 20.43 2.39 -0.38
N GLN A 8 21.64 1.87 -0.14
CA GLN A 8 22.79 2.63 0.30
C GLN A 8 23.97 2.44 -0.65
N GLN A 9 24.79 3.46 -0.80
CA GLN A 9 26.01 3.35 -1.58
C GLN A 9 27.05 2.47 -0.87
N ALA A 10 27.55 1.43 -1.55
CA ALA A 10 28.66 0.62 -1.06
C ALA A 10 29.96 1.41 -1.09
N THR A 11 30.73 1.30 0.00
CA THR A 11 32.11 1.75 0.09
C THR A 11 32.98 0.62 0.59
N ALA A 12 34.30 0.74 0.47
CA ALA A 12 35.21 -0.28 0.99
C ALA A 12 35.02 -0.53 2.49
N ALA A 13 34.61 0.51 3.24
CA ALA A 13 34.42 0.46 4.70
C ALA A 13 33.03 -0.05 5.11
N THR A 14 32.01 0.16 4.28
CA THR A 14 30.61 -0.18 4.61
C THR A 14 30.08 -1.37 3.84
N PHE A 15 30.92 -2.02 3.03
CA PHE A 15 30.51 -3.11 2.15
C PHE A 15 29.90 -4.29 2.92
N ASP A 16 28.70 -4.67 2.51
CA ASP A 16 27.95 -5.84 2.98
C ASP A 16 27.68 -6.75 1.77
N GLU A 17 28.19 -7.96 1.80
CA GLU A 17 28.11 -8.93 0.69
C GLU A 17 26.66 -9.24 0.31
N THR A 18 25.82 -9.56 1.30
CA THR A 18 24.42 -9.94 1.07
C THR A 18 23.61 -8.77 0.53
N ALA A 19 23.77 -7.59 1.13
CA ALA A 19 23.08 -6.37 0.69
C ALA A 19 23.51 -5.94 -0.71
N TYR A 20 24.80 -6.13 -1.05
CA TYR A 20 25.32 -5.83 -2.39
C TYR A 20 24.74 -6.76 -3.46
N LEU A 21 24.71 -8.07 -3.22
CA LEU A 21 24.14 -9.05 -4.12
C LEU A 21 22.61 -8.87 -4.28
N ARG A 22 21.92 -8.46 -3.21
CA ARG A 22 20.49 -8.15 -3.25
C ARG A 22 20.17 -6.93 -4.12
N ALA A 23 21.01 -5.90 -4.07
CA ALA A 23 20.86 -4.70 -4.91
C ALA A 23 21.26 -4.91 -6.37
N ASN A 24 22.10 -5.94 -6.65
CA ASN A 24 22.67 -6.22 -7.97
C ASN A 24 22.41 -7.68 -8.39
N PRO A 25 21.20 -8.02 -8.87
CA PRO A 25 20.82 -9.40 -9.21
C PRO A 25 21.69 -10.04 -10.31
N ASP A 26 22.19 -9.24 -11.25
CA ASP A 26 23.11 -9.68 -12.30
C ASP A 26 24.46 -10.13 -11.72
N VAL A 27 24.97 -9.41 -10.73
CA VAL A 27 26.19 -9.81 -9.99
C VAL A 27 25.92 -11.07 -9.18
N ALA A 28 24.77 -11.14 -8.51
CA ALA A 28 24.37 -12.36 -7.79
C ALA A 28 24.29 -13.59 -8.70
N GLN A 29 23.83 -13.42 -9.94
CA GLN A 29 23.85 -14.48 -10.96
C GLN A 29 25.29 -14.84 -11.37
N ALA A 30 26.13 -13.85 -11.67
CA ALA A 30 27.53 -14.08 -12.04
C ALA A 30 28.33 -14.83 -10.95
N VAL A 31 28.02 -14.57 -9.67
CA VAL A 31 28.60 -15.33 -8.54
C VAL A 31 28.12 -16.78 -8.55
N ARG A 32 26.81 -17.03 -8.75
CA ARG A 32 26.27 -18.41 -8.84
C ARG A 32 26.84 -19.21 -10.02
N GLU A 33 27.12 -18.52 -11.12
CA GLU A 33 27.69 -19.14 -12.34
C GLU A 33 29.22 -19.27 -12.30
N GLY A 34 29.88 -18.75 -11.23
CA GLY A 34 31.32 -18.84 -11.05
C GLY A 34 32.14 -17.86 -11.90
N HIS A 35 31.51 -16.87 -12.53
CA HIS A 35 32.19 -15.83 -13.33
C HIS A 35 32.95 -14.84 -12.45
N VAL A 36 32.50 -14.62 -11.22
CA VAL A 36 33.20 -13.91 -10.14
C VAL A 36 33.06 -14.71 -8.84
N ALA A 37 34.07 -14.63 -7.97
CA ALA A 37 34.07 -15.44 -6.75
C ALA A 37 33.10 -14.90 -5.67
N SER A 38 32.81 -13.58 -5.67
CA SER A 38 31.92 -12.95 -4.69
C SER A 38 31.47 -11.57 -5.17
N GLY A 39 30.46 -11.02 -4.52
CA GLY A 39 30.05 -9.62 -4.72
C GLY A 39 31.16 -8.65 -4.35
N ARG A 40 31.95 -8.96 -3.30
CA ARG A 40 33.11 -8.17 -2.90
C ARG A 40 34.15 -8.10 -4.01
N GLN A 41 34.49 -9.24 -4.63
CA GLN A 41 35.41 -9.24 -5.77
C GLN A 41 34.87 -8.39 -6.93
N HIS A 42 33.59 -8.51 -7.24
CA HIS A 42 32.96 -7.68 -8.29
C HIS A 42 33.04 -6.19 -7.92
N PHE A 43 32.73 -5.82 -6.67
CA PHE A 43 32.80 -4.44 -6.20
C PHE A 43 34.23 -3.87 -6.33
N ASP A 44 35.25 -4.62 -5.89
CA ASP A 44 36.64 -4.18 -5.93
C ASP A 44 37.17 -4.00 -7.38
N LEU A 45 36.73 -4.85 -8.32
CA LEU A 45 37.16 -4.81 -9.71
C LEU A 45 36.36 -3.80 -10.55
N TYR A 46 35.07 -3.70 -10.36
CA TYR A 46 34.15 -2.99 -11.25
C TYR A 46 33.22 -2.02 -10.51
N GLY A 47 32.64 -2.40 -9.39
CA GLY A 47 31.58 -1.70 -8.70
C GLY A 47 31.95 -0.28 -8.22
N HIS A 48 33.24 -0.04 -7.89
CA HIS A 48 33.69 1.28 -7.47
C HIS A 48 33.83 2.29 -8.64
N ARG A 49 33.76 1.82 -9.90
CA ARG A 49 33.86 2.64 -11.11
C ARG A 49 32.50 2.90 -11.76
N ASP A 50 31.51 2.07 -11.45
CA ASP A 50 30.18 2.11 -12.06
C ASP A 50 29.15 2.59 -11.02
N THR A 51 28.67 3.82 -11.19
CA THR A 51 27.80 4.50 -10.22
C THR A 51 26.50 3.75 -9.91
N PRO A 52 25.77 3.14 -10.85
CA PRO A 52 24.57 2.34 -10.53
C PRO A 52 24.87 1.05 -9.75
N ARG A 53 26.06 0.47 -9.90
CA ARG A 53 26.41 -0.84 -9.34
C ARG A 53 27.08 -0.78 -7.96
N ARG A 54 27.07 0.38 -7.31
CA ARG A 54 27.60 0.57 -5.96
C ARG A 54 26.54 0.51 -4.88
N MET A 55 25.32 0.12 -5.24
CA MET A 55 24.23 0.11 -4.27
C MET A 55 24.23 -1.18 -3.47
N MET A 56 23.90 -1.06 -2.21
CA MET A 56 23.55 -2.14 -1.29
C MET A 56 22.11 -1.96 -0.86
N ARG A 57 21.38 -3.07 -0.68
CA ARG A 57 19.98 -3.07 -0.23
C ARG A 57 19.81 -3.93 1.00
N MET A 58 19.07 -3.43 2.00
CA MET A 58 18.80 -4.14 3.23
C MET A 58 20.07 -4.61 3.94
N THR A 59 20.88 -3.66 4.34
CA THR A 59 22.13 -3.93 5.08
C THR A 59 21.86 -4.62 6.42
N GLU A 60 22.86 -5.31 6.99
CA GLU A 60 22.76 -5.95 8.32
C GLU A 60 22.26 -4.97 9.40
N ARG A 61 22.64 -3.69 9.30
CA ARG A 61 22.15 -2.64 10.20
C ARG A 61 20.62 -2.49 10.18
N ILE A 62 20.00 -2.65 9.03
CA ILE A 62 18.52 -2.61 8.90
C ILE A 62 17.91 -3.87 9.51
N HIS A 63 18.46 -5.04 9.25
CA HIS A 63 18.02 -6.29 9.88
C HIS A 63 18.14 -6.25 11.41
N GLU A 64 19.21 -5.69 11.94
CA GLU A 64 19.35 -5.45 13.39
C GLU A 64 18.27 -4.49 13.93
N ALA A 65 17.95 -3.42 13.19
CA ALA A 65 16.90 -2.49 13.55
C ALA A 65 15.53 -3.19 13.56
N LYS A 66 15.23 -4.01 12.55
CA LYS A 66 13.99 -4.84 12.50
C LYS A 66 13.91 -5.78 13.69
N ARG A 67 14.98 -6.54 13.99
CA ARG A 67 15.04 -7.46 15.16
C ARG A 67 14.85 -6.72 16.49
N ARG A 68 15.41 -5.50 16.65
CA ARG A 68 15.18 -4.67 17.85
C ARG A 68 13.71 -4.25 17.96
N LYS A 69 13.10 -3.82 16.85
CA LYS A 69 11.71 -3.41 16.83
C LYS A 69 10.77 -4.57 17.11
N LEU A 70 11.02 -5.76 16.57
CA LEU A 70 10.21 -6.96 16.84
C LEU A 70 10.12 -7.26 18.34
N ARG A 71 11.20 -7.09 19.11
CA ARG A 71 11.16 -7.24 20.57
C ARG A 71 10.23 -6.25 21.28
N ARG A 72 9.94 -5.10 20.67
CA ARG A 72 8.93 -4.13 21.15
C ARG A 72 7.52 -4.50 20.71
N ILE A 73 7.37 -5.13 19.54
CA ILE A 73 6.09 -5.49 18.92
C ILE A 73 5.51 -6.76 19.54
N LEU A 74 6.31 -7.81 19.74
CA LEU A 74 5.84 -9.11 20.22
C LEU A 74 4.98 -9.03 21.50
N PRO A 75 5.33 -8.23 22.53
CA PRO A 75 4.50 -8.07 23.73
C PRO A 75 3.17 -7.34 23.49
N LEU A 76 3.02 -6.67 22.36
CA LEU A 76 1.79 -5.97 21.99
C LEU A 76 0.79 -6.86 21.24
N LEU A 77 1.22 -8.06 20.80
CA LEU A 77 0.32 -8.98 20.14
C LEU A 77 -0.69 -9.55 21.14
N ARG A 78 -1.92 -9.72 20.69
CA ARG A 78 -2.96 -10.40 21.49
C ARG A 78 -2.59 -11.87 21.67
N SER A 79 -2.94 -12.43 22.80
CA SER A 79 -2.66 -13.83 23.13
C SER A 79 -3.38 -14.86 22.22
N ASP A 80 -4.45 -14.42 21.55
CA ASP A 80 -5.22 -15.23 20.58
C ASP A 80 -4.81 -14.97 19.12
N ALA A 81 -3.83 -14.10 18.87
CA ALA A 81 -3.31 -13.86 17.53
C ALA A 81 -2.57 -15.11 17.01
N ALA A 82 -2.90 -15.53 15.79
CA ALA A 82 -2.18 -16.61 15.10
C ALA A 82 -0.86 -16.07 14.58
N ALA A 83 0.15 -15.96 15.44
CA ALA A 83 1.45 -15.38 15.12
C ALA A 83 2.49 -16.45 14.81
N VAL A 84 3.17 -16.34 13.67
CA VAL A 84 4.35 -17.12 13.31
C VAL A 84 5.52 -16.16 13.22
N GLU A 85 6.52 -16.35 14.10
CA GLU A 85 7.70 -15.51 14.13
C GLU A 85 8.70 -15.94 13.06
N HIS A 86 9.25 -14.97 12.32
CA HIS A 86 10.37 -15.08 11.41
C HIS A 86 11.53 -14.23 11.92
N ASP A 87 12.71 -14.33 11.31
CA ASP A 87 13.91 -13.61 11.75
C ASP A 87 13.73 -12.09 11.78
N ASP A 88 12.91 -11.53 10.89
CA ASP A 88 12.77 -10.10 10.69
C ASP A 88 11.33 -9.59 10.60
N HIS A 89 10.33 -10.45 10.77
CA HIS A 89 8.92 -10.10 10.81
C HIS A 89 8.06 -11.15 11.53
N VAL A 90 6.79 -10.82 11.79
CA VAL A 90 5.78 -11.76 12.33
C VAL A 90 4.66 -11.90 11.31
N ASP A 91 4.30 -13.13 10.96
CA ASP A 91 3.13 -13.43 10.12
C ASP A 91 1.93 -13.76 11.01
N CYS A 92 0.92 -12.88 10.99
CA CYS A 92 -0.37 -13.04 11.67
C CYS A 92 -1.52 -13.30 10.68
N LEU A 93 -1.23 -13.77 9.44
CA LEU A 93 -2.21 -13.91 8.38
C LEU A 93 -2.40 -15.39 7.95
N PRO A 94 -3.10 -16.20 8.76
CA PRO A 94 -3.36 -17.60 8.41
C PRO A 94 -4.27 -17.72 7.18
N ALA A 95 -4.19 -18.86 6.47
CA ALA A 95 -4.93 -19.11 5.22
C ALA A 95 -6.45 -18.89 5.35
N VAL A 96 -7.04 -19.18 6.51
CA VAL A 96 -8.46 -18.96 6.77
C VAL A 96 -8.81 -17.46 6.73
N MET A 97 -7.92 -16.60 7.21
CA MET A 97 -8.09 -15.15 7.22
C MET A 97 -7.88 -14.60 5.79
N LYS A 98 -6.87 -15.06 5.06
CA LYS A 98 -6.68 -14.73 3.62
C LYS A 98 -7.96 -15.02 2.83
N SER A 99 -8.57 -16.20 3.03
CA SER A 99 -9.82 -16.58 2.36
C SER A 99 -11.01 -15.71 2.76
N ARG A 100 -11.19 -15.43 4.07
CA ARG A 100 -12.29 -14.60 4.59
C ARG A 100 -12.28 -13.20 3.99
N TRP A 101 -11.12 -12.57 3.94
CA TRP A 101 -10.94 -11.19 3.51
C TRP A 101 -10.53 -11.05 2.04
N ASN A 102 -10.50 -12.18 1.30
CA ASN A 102 -10.16 -12.21 -0.14
C ASN A 102 -8.76 -11.64 -0.41
N ILE A 103 -7.80 -11.98 0.44
CA ILE A 103 -6.41 -11.52 0.30
C ILE A 103 -5.66 -12.43 -0.67
N SER A 104 -4.98 -11.81 -1.63
CA SER A 104 -4.01 -12.46 -2.51
C SER A 104 -2.67 -11.76 -2.44
N ASP A 105 -1.60 -12.51 -2.54
CA ASP A 105 -0.26 -11.96 -2.61
C ASP A 105 -0.11 -11.12 -3.89
N THR A 106 0.52 -9.98 -3.81
CA THR A 106 0.74 -9.06 -4.93
C THR A 106 2.09 -8.38 -4.83
N GLU A 107 2.74 -8.20 -5.99
CA GLU A 107 3.91 -7.33 -6.14
C GLU A 107 3.54 -5.89 -6.52
N ALA A 108 2.31 -5.70 -6.96
CA ALA A 108 1.75 -4.39 -7.28
C ALA A 108 1.33 -3.69 -5.99
N VAL A 109 2.17 -2.77 -5.50
CA VAL A 109 1.99 -2.07 -4.24
C VAL A 109 2.66 -0.70 -4.30
N SER A 110 2.12 0.25 -3.54
CA SER A 110 2.72 1.58 -3.38
C SER A 110 4.14 1.50 -2.80
N ALA A 111 5.06 2.32 -3.31
CA ALA A 111 6.44 2.42 -2.85
C ALA A 111 6.84 3.90 -2.59
N HIS A 112 5.89 4.72 -2.15
CA HIS A 112 6.13 6.15 -1.94
C HIS A 112 6.76 6.43 -0.58
N PRO A 113 7.65 7.45 -0.49
CA PRO A 113 8.11 7.96 0.80
C PRO A 113 6.95 8.61 1.56
N TYR A 114 7.14 8.79 2.88
CA TYR A 114 6.21 9.57 3.67
C TYR A 114 6.23 11.04 3.24
N ASN A 115 5.06 11.68 3.28
CA ASN A 115 4.93 13.12 3.14
C ASN A 115 5.32 13.84 4.44
N ASP A 116 5.38 15.18 4.39
CA ASP A 116 5.80 16.00 5.53
C ASP A 116 4.89 15.85 6.76
N ASP A 117 3.58 15.67 6.56
CA ASP A 117 2.61 15.49 7.67
C ASP A 117 2.89 14.19 8.43
N ILE A 118 3.15 13.10 7.69
CA ILE A 118 3.50 11.80 8.30
C ILE A 118 4.87 11.88 8.98
N LEU A 119 5.86 12.51 8.34
CA LEU A 119 7.19 12.68 8.95
C LEU A 119 7.13 13.48 10.25
N GLN A 120 6.29 14.54 10.31
CA GLN A 120 6.05 15.28 11.54
C GLN A 120 5.36 14.43 12.61
N LEU A 121 4.33 13.65 12.23
CA LEU A 121 3.65 12.73 13.13
C LEU A 121 4.63 11.70 13.71
N VAL A 122 5.39 11.03 12.86
CA VAL A 122 6.40 10.03 13.27
C VAL A 122 7.48 10.66 14.16
N GLY A 123 7.88 11.90 13.87
CA GLY A 123 8.85 12.65 14.69
C GLY A 123 8.34 13.02 16.08
N ARG A 124 7.04 13.32 16.23
CA ARG A 124 6.45 13.59 17.57
C ARG A 124 6.51 12.37 18.50
N TYR A 125 6.48 11.18 17.95
CA TYR A 125 6.49 9.93 18.68
C TYR A 125 7.80 9.14 18.54
N GLU A 126 8.96 9.83 18.53
CA GLU A 126 10.25 9.19 18.32
C GLU A 126 10.61 8.11 19.37
N ASP A 127 10.14 8.23 20.60
CA ASP A 127 10.29 7.24 21.68
C ASP A 127 9.10 6.25 21.76
N GLY A 128 8.01 6.56 21.05
CA GLY A 128 6.78 5.78 21.00
C GLY A 128 6.78 4.69 19.92
N LEU A 129 5.56 4.28 19.53
CA LEU A 129 5.33 3.43 18.37
C LEU A 129 4.20 4.00 17.52
N VAL A 130 4.43 4.13 16.23
CA VAL A 130 3.46 4.50 15.21
C VAL A 130 3.14 3.25 14.38
N LEU A 131 1.87 2.92 14.18
CA LEU A 131 1.45 1.86 13.26
C LEU A 131 1.25 2.45 11.87
N ASP A 132 1.93 1.95 10.85
CA ASP A 132 1.59 2.20 9.43
C ASP A 132 0.73 1.03 8.95
N ALA A 133 -0.58 1.21 8.99
CA ALA A 133 -1.59 0.19 8.69
C ALA A 133 -1.85 0.12 7.18
N GLY A 134 -1.03 -0.64 6.45
CA GLY A 134 -0.97 -0.72 5.00
C GLY A 134 0.25 0.01 4.47
N ALA A 135 1.43 -0.37 4.97
CA ALA A 135 2.68 0.35 4.72
C ALA A 135 3.16 0.30 3.26
N GLY A 136 2.82 -0.74 2.50
CA GLY A 136 3.42 -0.97 1.19
C GLY A 136 4.93 -1.21 1.25
N LYS A 137 5.62 -0.87 0.16
CA LYS A 137 7.09 -0.93 0.08
C LYS A 137 7.69 0.44 0.40
N ARG A 138 8.12 0.67 1.64
CA ARG A 138 8.74 1.95 2.02
C ARG A 138 10.20 2.02 1.57
N PRO A 139 10.69 3.16 1.04
CA PRO A 139 12.10 3.33 0.69
C PRO A 139 12.98 3.59 1.91
N ILE A 140 12.39 4.02 3.03
CA ILE A 140 13.07 4.33 4.29
C ILE A 140 12.40 3.53 5.40
N TYR A 141 13.20 2.88 6.22
CA TYR A 141 12.77 2.16 7.42
C TYR A 141 12.98 3.03 8.67
N PHE A 142 11.97 3.16 9.52
CA PHE A 142 12.01 3.94 10.77
C PHE A 142 11.92 3.02 11.98
N ASP A 143 12.74 3.24 13.00
CA ASP A 143 12.79 2.40 14.22
C ASP A 143 11.49 2.43 15.04
N ASN A 144 10.73 3.52 14.97
CA ASN A 144 9.50 3.72 15.73
C ASN A 144 8.21 3.54 14.91
N VAL A 145 8.32 3.18 13.62
CA VAL A 145 7.15 2.87 12.79
C VAL A 145 7.03 1.36 12.59
N VAL A 146 5.92 0.79 13.00
CA VAL A 146 5.56 -0.61 12.74
C VAL A 146 4.89 -0.71 11.39
N ASN A 147 5.60 -1.25 10.41
CA ASN A 147 5.09 -1.45 9.06
C ASN A 147 4.22 -2.71 9.03
N TYR A 148 2.91 -2.51 8.96
CA TYR A 148 1.90 -3.56 8.89
C TYR A 148 1.38 -3.69 7.45
N GLU A 149 1.38 -4.91 6.90
CA GLU A 149 1.05 -5.13 5.49
C GLU A 149 0.48 -6.55 5.27
N ILE A 150 -0.23 -6.77 4.17
CA ILE A 150 -0.78 -8.08 3.78
C ILE A 150 0.27 -9.02 3.19
N VAL A 151 1.43 -8.52 2.81
CA VAL A 151 2.56 -9.25 2.21
C VAL A 151 3.86 -8.90 2.94
N ALA A 152 4.73 -9.88 3.13
CA ALA A 152 6.05 -9.68 3.72
C ALA A 152 7.02 -9.04 2.71
N TYR A 153 6.97 -7.71 2.58
CA TYR A 153 7.99 -6.95 1.85
C TYR A 153 9.23 -6.69 2.72
N ASP A 154 10.33 -6.20 2.13
CA ASP A 154 11.59 -5.92 2.84
C ASP A 154 11.39 -5.11 4.14
N THR A 155 10.47 -4.14 4.14
CA THR A 155 10.20 -3.28 5.30
C THR A 155 9.08 -3.76 6.21
N THR A 156 8.31 -4.77 5.84
CA THR A 156 7.19 -5.26 6.66
C THR A 156 7.70 -5.82 7.99
N ASP A 157 7.10 -5.39 9.08
CA ASP A 157 7.36 -5.89 10.43
C ASP A 157 6.31 -6.93 10.86
N VAL A 158 5.03 -6.70 10.48
CA VAL A 158 3.93 -7.61 10.81
C VAL A 158 3.04 -7.80 9.59
N VAL A 159 2.78 -9.06 9.24
CA VAL A 159 1.85 -9.43 8.17
C VAL A 159 0.46 -9.68 8.75
N GLY A 160 -0.57 -9.07 8.14
CA GLY A 160 -1.95 -9.25 8.56
C GLY A 160 -2.94 -8.39 7.77
N VAL A 161 -4.21 -8.36 8.18
CA VAL A 161 -5.30 -7.62 7.52
C VAL A 161 -5.83 -6.51 8.41
N GLY A 162 -6.24 -5.40 7.79
CA GLY A 162 -6.75 -4.22 8.52
C GLY A 162 -8.04 -4.50 9.30
N GLU A 163 -8.85 -5.45 8.84
CA GLU A 163 -10.11 -5.84 9.49
C GLU A 163 -9.93 -6.61 10.80
N GLU A 164 -8.73 -7.15 11.05
CA GLU A 164 -8.42 -7.94 12.26
C GLU A 164 -6.98 -7.70 12.70
N LEU A 165 -6.71 -6.51 13.28
CA LEU A 165 -5.36 -6.16 13.74
C LEU A 165 -4.95 -7.09 14.92
N PRO A 166 -3.76 -7.72 14.87
CA PRO A 166 -3.33 -8.68 15.87
C PRO A 166 -2.87 -8.06 17.19
N PHE A 167 -2.96 -6.75 17.35
CA PHE A 167 -2.45 -6.01 18.49
C PHE A 167 -3.49 -5.85 19.61
N ALA A 168 -3.03 -5.74 20.82
CA ALA A 168 -3.83 -5.40 21.99
C ALA A 168 -4.38 -3.95 21.90
N ASP A 169 -5.42 -3.66 22.69
CA ASP A 169 -6.00 -2.33 22.78
C ASP A 169 -4.95 -1.32 23.29
N GLY A 170 -4.95 -0.12 22.73
CA GLY A 170 -4.06 0.95 23.16
C GLY A 170 -2.57 0.65 22.99
N SER A 171 -2.19 -0.03 21.93
CA SER A 171 -0.78 -0.40 21.65
C SER A 171 0.04 0.72 21.05
N PHE A 172 -0.57 1.65 20.30
CA PHE A 172 0.14 2.63 19.49
C PHE A 172 -0.14 4.07 19.89
N ASP A 173 0.88 4.92 19.82
CA ASP A 173 0.81 6.36 20.07
C ASP A 173 0.17 7.09 18.89
N ALA A 174 0.36 6.58 17.68
CA ALA A 174 -0.31 7.07 16.48
C ALA A 174 -0.51 5.95 15.47
N VAL A 175 -1.46 6.15 14.55
CA VAL A 175 -1.71 5.30 13.38
C VAL A 175 -1.67 6.13 12.11
N VAL A 176 -1.00 5.62 11.09
CA VAL A 176 -1.01 6.12 9.71
C VAL A 176 -1.74 5.09 8.84
N SER A 177 -2.68 5.54 8.01
CA SER A 177 -3.36 4.70 7.01
C SER A 177 -3.56 5.52 5.74
N THR A 178 -2.74 5.28 4.72
CA THR A 178 -2.72 6.09 3.51
C THR A 178 -2.97 5.26 2.26
N ALA A 179 -4.09 5.51 1.58
CA ALA A 179 -4.51 4.77 0.40
C ALA A 179 -4.61 3.25 0.70
N VAL A 180 -5.37 2.91 1.74
CA VAL A 180 -5.57 1.54 2.24
C VAL A 180 -7.04 1.19 2.35
N LEU A 181 -7.87 2.08 2.92
CA LEU A 181 -9.27 1.77 3.23
C LEU A 181 -10.13 1.62 1.98
N GLU A 182 -9.69 2.07 0.83
CA GLU A 182 -10.29 1.79 -0.48
C GLU A 182 -10.06 0.35 -0.95
N HIS A 183 -9.03 -0.32 -0.44
CA HIS A 183 -8.61 -1.68 -0.81
C HIS A 183 -9.13 -2.76 0.14
N VAL A 184 -9.72 -2.39 1.27
CA VAL A 184 -10.25 -3.32 2.26
C VAL A 184 -11.73 -3.62 2.02
N LYS A 185 -12.16 -4.83 2.35
CA LYS A 185 -13.53 -5.27 2.13
C LYS A 185 -14.51 -4.64 3.12
N ASP A 186 -14.09 -4.43 4.37
CA ASP A 186 -14.89 -3.81 5.44
C ASP A 186 -14.12 -2.64 6.09
N PRO A 187 -14.16 -1.44 5.48
CA PRO A 187 -13.46 -0.27 6.01
C PRO A 187 -14.00 0.19 7.38
N PHE A 188 -15.27 -0.07 7.70
CA PHE A 188 -15.83 0.23 9.02
C PHE A 188 -15.22 -0.65 10.11
N ARG A 189 -14.93 -1.91 9.78
CA ARG A 189 -14.23 -2.80 10.70
C ARG A 189 -12.78 -2.36 10.90
N CYS A 190 -12.10 -1.99 9.82
CA CYS A 190 -10.75 -1.42 9.89
C CYS A 190 -10.71 -0.16 10.77
N ALA A 191 -11.67 0.76 10.61
CA ALA A 191 -11.77 1.96 11.43
C ALA A 191 -11.92 1.63 12.93
N ARG A 192 -12.76 0.65 13.28
CA ARG A 192 -12.89 0.16 14.67
C ARG A 192 -11.57 -0.43 15.20
N GLU A 193 -10.87 -1.21 14.40
CA GLU A 193 -9.57 -1.78 14.78
C GLU A 193 -8.51 -0.70 14.96
N ILE A 194 -8.43 0.29 14.05
CA ILE A 194 -7.55 1.45 14.18
C ILE A 194 -7.82 2.20 15.48
N ALA A 195 -9.09 2.51 15.77
CA ALA A 195 -9.46 3.20 17.01
C ALA A 195 -9.13 2.36 18.24
N ARG A 196 -9.33 1.04 18.20
CA ARG A 196 -9.04 0.12 19.31
C ARG A 196 -7.55 0.07 19.67
N VAL A 197 -6.69 0.02 18.67
CA VAL A 197 -5.24 -0.09 18.89
C VAL A 197 -4.57 1.24 19.24
N LEU A 198 -5.23 2.37 19.00
CA LEU A 198 -4.76 3.67 19.46
C LEU A 198 -4.83 3.78 21.00
N LYS A 199 -3.78 4.33 21.58
CA LYS A 199 -3.78 4.75 23.01
C LYS A 199 -4.77 5.90 23.23
N PRO A 200 -5.30 6.07 24.45
CA PRO A 200 -5.99 7.30 24.80
C PRO A 200 -5.12 8.53 24.50
N GLY A 201 -5.64 9.49 23.73
CA GLY A 201 -4.90 10.67 23.25
C GLY A 201 -3.97 10.40 22.06
N GLY A 202 -3.98 9.20 21.49
CA GLY A 202 -3.22 8.86 20.28
C GLY A 202 -3.81 9.49 19.02
N GLU A 203 -2.98 9.72 18.01
CA GLU A 203 -3.32 10.45 16.78
C GLU A 203 -3.54 9.49 15.59
N LEU A 204 -4.51 9.82 14.72
CA LEU A 204 -4.73 9.16 13.43
C LEU A 204 -4.44 10.12 12.28
N TYR A 205 -3.60 9.69 11.32
CA TYR A 205 -3.51 10.29 9.99
C TYR A 205 -4.04 9.30 8.97
N CYS A 206 -5.19 9.61 8.35
CA CYS A 206 -5.84 8.73 7.38
C CYS A 206 -6.10 9.45 6.08
N VAL A 207 -5.77 8.81 4.95
CA VAL A 207 -6.01 9.30 3.60
C VAL A 207 -6.73 8.24 2.79
N VAL A 208 -7.82 8.63 2.12
CA VAL A 208 -8.56 7.82 1.13
C VAL A 208 -8.78 8.65 -0.13
N PRO A 209 -8.73 8.05 -1.33
CA PRO A 209 -9.00 8.76 -2.57
C PRO A 209 -10.50 9.02 -2.76
N LEU A 210 -10.81 10.11 -3.48
CA LEU A 210 -12.17 10.40 -3.99
C LEU A 210 -12.25 10.19 -5.51
N LEU A 211 -11.36 10.83 -6.27
CA LEU A 211 -11.36 10.79 -7.73
C LEU A 211 -10.17 9.97 -8.24
N ALA A 212 -10.07 8.72 -7.83
CA ALA A 212 -9.07 7.80 -8.33
C ALA A 212 -9.68 6.82 -9.33
N PRO A 213 -9.05 6.59 -10.49
CA PRO A 213 -9.37 5.49 -11.37
C PRO A 213 -9.34 4.16 -10.63
N LEU A 214 -10.07 3.16 -11.11
CA LEU A 214 -10.03 1.82 -10.55
C LEU A 214 -8.60 1.29 -10.61
N HIS A 215 -8.06 0.91 -9.46
CA HIS A 215 -6.72 0.33 -9.33
C HIS A 215 -6.75 -0.77 -8.27
N GLY A 216 -6.19 -1.93 -8.54
CA GLY A 216 -6.25 -3.07 -7.64
C GLY A 216 -4.90 -3.37 -7.00
N TYR A 217 -4.84 -3.40 -5.65
CA TYR A 217 -3.69 -3.84 -4.89
C TYR A 217 -4.10 -4.65 -3.62
N PRO A 218 -4.64 -5.86 -3.76
CA PRO A 218 -5.12 -6.54 -4.97
C PRO A 218 -6.51 -6.13 -5.42
N HIS A 219 -7.30 -5.46 -4.59
CA HIS A 219 -8.68 -5.04 -4.83
C HIS A 219 -8.86 -3.54 -4.64
N HIS A 220 -9.91 -2.98 -5.24
CA HIS A 220 -10.34 -1.60 -5.02
C HIS A 220 -11.85 -1.61 -4.83
N TYR A 221 -12.31 -1.38 -3.59
CA TYR A 221 -13.73 -1.48 -3.23
C TYR A 221 -14.40 -0.11 -3.15
N TYR A 222 -13.69 0.93 -2.69
CA TYR A 222 -14.29 2.21 -2.34
C TYR A 222 -13.44 3.40 -2.78
N ASN A 223 -14.13 4.47 -3.23
CA ASN A 223 -13.64 5.83 -3.20
C ASN A 223 -14.51 6.61 -2.21
N MET A 224 -13.96 7.54 -1.43
CA MET A 224 -14.69 8.17 -0.34
C MET A 224 -14.71 9.68 -0.45
N THR A 225 -15.87 10.29 -0.13
CA THR A 225 -16.02 11.73 0.09
C THR A 225 -15.47 12.12 1.47
N ASP A 226 -15.40 13.42 1.75
CA ASP A 226 -15.14 13.96 3.09
C ASP A 226 -16.13 13.45 4.13
N GLN A 227 -17.41 13.35 3.78
CA GLN A 227 -18.44 12.76 4.63
C GLN A 227 -18.25 11.24 4.79
N GLY A 228 -17.79 10.56 3.75
CA GLY A 228 -17.52 9.12 3.78
C GLY A 228 -16.42 8.77 4.76
N ILE A 229 -15.28 9.47 4.73
CA ILE A 229 -14.18 9.23 5.69
C ILE A 229 -14.58 9.63 7.11
N ARG A 230 -15.34 10.74 7.30
CA ARG A 230 -15.87 11.10 8.63
C ARG A 230 -16.75 10.01 9.19
N ASN A 231 -17.67 9.47 8.39
CA ASN A 231 -18.61 8.43 8.81
C ASN A 231 -17.91 7.13 9.26
N LEU A 232 -16.66 6.91 8.90
CA LEU A 232 -15.87 5.79 9.41
C LEU A 232 -15.41 6.00 10.87
N PHE A 233 -15.17 7.26 11.27
CA PHE A 233 -14.45 7.57 12.51
C PHE A 233 -15.21 8.44 13.51
N ASP A 234 -16.26 9.18 13.12
CA ASP A 234 -16.95 10.16 14.00
C ASP A 234 -17.50 9.54 15.30
N ASP A 235 -17.94 8.28 15.28
CA ASP A 235 -18.42 7.57 16.47
C ASP A 235 -17.28 6.92 17.30
N LEU A 236 -16.04 6.95 16.79
CA LEU A 236 -14.89 6.23 17.35
C LEU A 236 -13.81 7.18 17.89
N LEU A 237 -13.61 8.30 17.20
CA LEU A 237 -12.55 9.28 17.46
C LEU A 237 -13.11 10.71 17.36
N GLU A 238 -12.48 11.66 18.04
CA GLU A 238 -12.76 13.07 17.84
C GLU A 238 -12.08 13.54 16.56
N VAL A 239 -12.85 13.72 15.46
CA VAL A 239 -12.33 14.15 14.16
C VAL A 239 -12.11 15.64 14.14
N GLU A 240 -10.87 16.09 14.29
CA GLU A 240 -10.50 17.52 14.30
C GLU A 240 -10.76 18.20 12.97
N ARG A 241 -10.27 17.62 11.85
CA ARG A 241 -10.39 18.17 10.49
C ARG A 241 -10.35 17.11 9.41
N VAL A 242 -10.96 17.40 8.28
CA VAL A 242 -10.75 16.73 7.00
C VAL A 242 -10.39 17.80 5.98
N GLU A 243 -9.27 17.64 5.29
CA GLU A 243 -8.73 18.64 4.38
C GLU A 243 -8.11 18.04 3.13
N VAL A 244 -7.94 18.84 2.09
CA VAL A 244 -7.26 18.45 0.85
C VAL A 244 -5.80 18.86 0.96
N SER A 245 -4.91 17.92 1.23
CA SER A 245 -3.47 18.17 1.27
C SER A 245 -2.88 18.32 -0.14
N ARG A 246 -1.62 18.78 -0.22
CA ARG A 246 -0.89 18.96 -1.50
C ARG A 246 -0.88 17.69 -2.37
N HIS A 247 -0.86 16.52 -1.77
CA HIS A 247 -0.84 15.21 -2.45
C HIS A 247 -2.22 14.73 -2.90
N LEU A 248 -3.28 15.50 -2.60
CA LEU A 248 -4.68 15.19 -2.93
C LEU A 248 -5.33 16.28 -3.80
N LEU A 249 -4.54 17.23 -4.32
CA LEU A 249 -5.06 18.29 -5.18
C LEU A 249 -5.69 17.69 -6.45
N PRO A 250 -6.74 18.30 -7.01
CA PRO A 250 -7.47 17.81 -8.19
C PRO A 250 -6.58 17.49 -9.41
N ILE A 251 -5.42 18.12 -9.49
CA ILE A 251 -4.48 17.89 -10.61
C ILE A 251 -3.98 16.44 -10.65
N TRP A 252 -3.84 15.77 -9.51
CA TRP A 252 -3.43 14.37 -9.46
C TRP A 252 -4.46 13.46 -10.12
N ALA A 253 -5.75 13.65 -9.84
CA ALA A 253 -6.82 12.90 -10.48
C ALA A 253 -6.88 13.19 -11.99
N LEU A 254 -6.85 14.45 -12.37
CA LEU A 254 -6.90 14.86 -13.77
C LEU A 254 -5.75 14.27 -14.59
N THR A 255 -4.52 14.38 -14.10
CA THR A 255 -3.35 13.83 -14.80
C THR A 255 -3.40 12.31 -14.91
N TRP A 256 -3.83 11.62 -13.85
CA TRP A 256 -3.96 10.16 -13.88
C TRP A 256 -5.03 9.71 -14.89
N ILE A 257 -6.23 10.30 -14.85
CA ILE A 257 -7.31 10.00 -15.80
C ILE A 257 -6.86 10.25 -17.24
N CYS A 258 -6.29 11.43 -17.54
CA CYS A 258 -5.83 11.76 -18.89
C CYS A 258 -4.72 10.82 -19.38
N SER A 259 -3.76 10.47 -18.53
CA SER A 259 -2.66 9.54 -18.89
C SER A 259 -3.22 8.15 -19.22
N ARG A 260 -4.08 7.60 -18.35
CA ARG A 260 -4.68 6.27 -18.56
C ARG A 260 -5.58 6.25 -19.80
N TRP A 261 -6.32 7.32 -20.04
CA TRP A 261 -7.13 7.45 -21.27
C TRP A 261 -6.24 7.42 -22.51
N ALA A 262 -5.21 8.25 -22.56
CA ALA A 262 -4.28 8.28 -23.68
C ALA A 262 -3.52 6.94 -23.90
N GLU A 263 -3.16 6.25 -22.80
CA GLU A 263 -2.55 4.91 -22.85
C GLU A 263 -3.52 3.85 -23.40
N GLY A 264 -4.83 3.99 -23.13
CA GLY A 264 -5.87 3.12 -23.65
C GLY A 264 -6.19 3.28 -25.12
N LEU A 265 -5.65 4.31 -25.78
CA LEU A 265 -5.82 4.62 -27.18
C LEU A 265 -4.55 4.37 -27.99
N SER A 266 -4.68 4.21 -29.31
CA SER A 266 -3.55 4.01 -30.22
C SER A 266 -3.73 4.76 -31.54
N GLY A 267 -2.60 4.96 -32.27
CA GLY A 267 -2.57 5.57 -33.60
C GLY A 267 -3.25 6.94 -33.66
N ALA A 268 -3.91 7.23 -34.77
CA ALA A 268 -4.54 8.52 -35.02
C ALA A 268 -5.59 8.94 -33.97
N THR A 269 -6.27 7.97 -33.33
CA THR A 269 -7.24 8.26 -32.26
C THR A 269 -6.56 8.76 -30.98
N LYS A 270 -5.37 8.21 -30.66
CA LYS A 270 -4.55 8.72 -29.57
C LYS A 270 -4.04 10.13 -29.86
N ASP A 271 -3.56 10.36 -31.10
CA ASP A 271 -3.06 11.67 -31.52
C ASP A 271 -4.17 12.73 -31.51
N GLU A 272 -5.38 12.37 -31.94
CA GLU A 272 -6.59 13.21 -31.86
C GLU A 272 -6.86 13.60 -30.39
N PHE A 273 -6.92 12.62 -29.47
CA PHE A 273 -7.18 12.88 -28.05
C PHE A 273 -6.09 13.78 -27.44
N LEU A 274 -4.82 13.51 -27.70
CA LEU A 274 -3.71 14.31 -27.18
C LEU A 274 -3.67 15.74 -27.77
N GLY A 275 -4.24 15.95 -28.95
CA GLY A 275 -4.36 17.25 -29.59
C GLY A 275 -5.54 18.11 -29.09
N MET A 276 -6.45 17.54 -28.27
CA MET A 276 -7.61 18.25 -27.76
C MET A 276 -7.21 19.29 -26.70
N ARG A 277 -7.97 20.37 -26.66
CA ARG A 277 -7.80 21.41 -25.63
C ARG A 277 -8.73 21.08 -24.45
N ILE A 278 -8.37 21.50 -23.24
CA ILE A 278 -9.25 21.39 -22.07
C ILE A 278 -10.62 22.02 -22.34
N ALA A 279 -10.66 23.12 -23.10
CA ALA A 279 -11.91 23.79 -23.50
C ALA A 279 -12.87 22.87 -24.27
N ASP A 280 -12.37 21.86 -24.94
CA ASP A 280 -13.17 20.94 -25.74
C ASP A 280 -13.94 19.94 -24.82
N PHE A 281 -13.54 19.78 -23.57
CA PHE A 281 -14.21 18.93 -22.56
C PHE A 281 -15.10 19.71 -21.58
N ILE A 282 -15.16 21.04 -21.69
CA ILE A 282 -16.00 21.84 -20.79
C ILE A 282 -17.43 21.90 -21.35
N GLY A 283 -18.39 21.41 -20.58
CA GLY A 283 -19.81 21.43 -20.92
C GLY A 283 -20.47 20.06 -20.88
N SER A 284 -21.44 19.85 -21.76
CA SER A 284 -22.15 18.57 -21.82
C SER A 284 -21.26 17.45 -22.39
N PRO A 285 -21.22 16.25 -21.77
CA PRO A 285 -20.49 15.11 -22.32
C PRO A 285 -21.18 14.45 -23.53
N VAL A 286 -22.45 14.76 -23.79
CA VAL A 286 -23.26 14.09 -24.83
C VAL A 286 -22.63 14.13 -26.23
N PRO A 287 -22.05 15.23 -26.72
CA PRO A 287 -21.40 15.27 -28.03
C PRO A 287 -20.16 14.36 -28.16
N HIS A 288 -19.60 13.93 -27.04
CA HIS A 288 -18.39 13.09 -27.00
C HIS A 288 -18.70 11.59 -27.02
N LEU A 289 -19.91 11.15 -26.62
CA LEU A 289 -20.23 9.75 -26.35
C LEU A 289 -19.94 8.80 -27.52
N ASP A 290 -20.16 9.25 -28.77
CA ASP A 290 -19.97 8.45 -29.99
C ASP A 290 -18.61 8.71 -30.66
N GLN A 291 -17.75 9.54 -30.08
CA GLN A 291 -16.45 9.85 -30.63
C GLN A 291 -15.45 8.69 -30.48
N ARG A 292 -14.53 8.55 -31.44
CA ARG A 292 -13.56 7.44 -31.47
C ARG A 292 -12.65 7.40 -30.23
N TYR A 293 -12.30 8.56 -29.68
CA TYR A 293 -11.48 8.64 -28.47
C TYR A 293 -12.26 8.20 -27.19
N VAL A 294 -13.57 8.06 -27.27
CA VAL A 294 -14.42 7.46 -26.21
C VAL A 294 -14.71 5.99 -26.54
N THR A 295 -15.28 5.71 -27.71
CA THR A 295 -15.69 4.35 -28.09
C THR A 295 -14.51 3.43 -28.43
N GLY A 296 -13.33 3.96 -28.67
CA GLY A 296 -12.10 3.22 -28.96
C GLY A 296 -11.36 2.70 -27.74
N LEU A 297 -11.79 3.02 -26.52
CA LEU A 297 -11.23 2.44 -25.29
C LEU A 297 -11.58 0.96 -25.18
N SER A 298 -10.61 0.15 -24.74
CA SER A 298 -10.90 -1.26 -24.38
C SER A 298 -11.90 -1.35 -23.23
N ALA A 299 -12.62 -2.46 -23.10
CA ALA A 299 -13.52 -2.69 -21.97
C ALA A 299 -12.83 -2.54 -20.61
N THR A 300 -11.56 -2.96 -20.52
CA THR A 300 -10.75 -2.83 -19.30
C THR A 300 -10.50 -1.36 -18.94
N VAL A 301 -10.01 -0.56 -19.87
CA VAL A 301 -9.71 0.87 -19.61
C VAL A 301 -11.01 1.66 -19.39
N ASN A 302 -12.07 1.32 -20.12
CA ASN A 302 -13.38 1.94 -19.92
C ASN A 302 -13.93 1.67 -18.51
N SER A 303 -13.79 0.44 -18.01
CA SER A 303 -14.17 0.10 -16.62
C SER A 303 -13.26 0.78 -15.59
N GLU A 304 -11.96 0.85 -15.85
CA GLU A 304 -10.99 1.50 -14.97
C GLU A 304 -11.26 2.99 -14.77
N LEU A 305 -11.66 3.68 -15.84
CA LEU A 305 -11.92 5.11 -15.85
C LEU A 305 -13.42 5.46 -15.70
N ALA A 306 -14.30 4.49 -15.46
CA ALA A 306 -15.73 4.71 -15.40
C ALA A 306 -16.11 5.75 -14.34
N ALA A 307 -17.05 6.62 -14.68
CA ALA A 307 -17.63 7.57 -13.73
C ALA A 307 -18.43 6.88 -12.61
N GLY A 308 -18.86 5.64 -12.84
CA GLY A 308 -19.59 4.82 -11.88
C GLY A 308 -19.99 3.47 -12.49
N HIS A 309 -20.56 2.61 -11.66
CA HIS A 309 -21.03 1.29 -12.04
C HIS A 309 -22.51 1.11 -11.70
N ALA A 310 -23.28 0.43 -12.57
CA ALA A 310 -24.67 0.06 -12.32
C ALA A 310 -24.75 -1.40 -11.89
N LEU A 311 -25.43 -1.68 -10.78
CA LEU A 311 -25.71 -3.02 -10.30
C LEU A 311 -27.15 -3.42 -10.64
N PHE A 312 -27.31 -4.57 -11.26
CA PHE A 312 -28.61 -5.21 -11.49
C PHE A 312 -28.66 -6.49 -10.66
N ALA A 313 -29.68 -6.62 -9.81
CA ALA A 313 -29.83 -7.78 -8.95
C ALA A 313 -31.32 -8.11 -8.74
N HIS A 314 -31.63 -9.35 -8.38
CA HIS A 314 -32.92 -9.77 -7.95
C HIS A 314 -32.83 -10.65 -6.70
N LYS A 315 -33.87 -10.63 -5.89
CA LYS A 315 -33.96 -11.54 -4.76
C LYS A 315 -34.25 -12.95 -5.28
N PRO A 316 -33.49 -13.99 -4.92
CA PRO A 316 -33.78 -15.34 -5.37
C PRO A 316 -35.18 -15.78 -4.88
N PRO A 317 -35.92 -16.59 -5.63
CA PRO A 317 -37.18 -17.14 -5.17
C PRO A 317 -36.97 -17.93 -3.89
N SER A 318 -37.90 -17.79 -2.94
CA SER A 318 -37.85 -18.58 -1.70
C SER A 318 -37.76 -20.06 -2.08
N PRO A 319 -36.93 -20.90 -1.42
CA PRO A 319 -36.93 -22.31 -1.68
C PRO A 319 -38.34 -22.83 -1.50
N VAL A 320 -38.89 -23.46 -2.56
CA VAL A 320 -40.18 -24.10 -2.49
C VAL A 320 -40.12 -25.08 -1.33
N SER A 321 -40.89 -24.83 -0.28
CA SER A 321 -40.99 -25.76 0.84
C SER A 321 -41.43 -27.10 0.28
N GLY A 322 -40.48 -28.04 0.19
CA GLY A 322 -40.70 -29.36 -0.33
C GLY A 322 -41.88 -29.98 0.42
N ARG A 323 -42.90 -30.44 -0.29
CA ARG A 323 -43.90 -31.33 0.25
C ARG A 323 -43.18 -32.44 0.98
N ARG A 324 -43.41 -32.56 2.29
CA ARG A 324 -43.02 -33.78 3.00
C ARG A 324 -43.68 -34.94 2.23
N PRO A 325 -42.95 -36.00 1.89
CA PRO A 325 -43.62 -37.21 1.43
C PRO A 325 -44.53 -37.65 2.57
N ASN A 326 -45.80 -37.81 2.25
CA ASN A 326 -46.74 -38.47 3.17
C ASN A 326 -46.21 -39.86 3.44
N GLU A 327 -46.19 -40.20 4.73
CA GLU A 327 -46.11 -41.56 5.24
C GLU A 327 -47.14 -42.48 4.59
#